data_10ec393bc51f9c417ecd8294c91a8c48
#
_entry.id   10ec393bc51f9c417ecd8294c91a8c48
#
_cell.length_a   1.000
_cell.length_b   1.000
_cell.length_c   1.000
_cell.angle_alpha   90.00
_cell.angle_beta   90.00
_cell.angle_gamma   90.00
#
_symmetry.space_group_name_H-M   'P 1'
#
loop_
_entity.id
_entity.type
_entity.pdbx_description
1 polymer ?
#
loop_
_entity_poly.entity_id
_entity_poly.type
_entity_poly.pdbx_seq_one_letter_code
_entity_poly.pdbx_strand_id
1 'polypeptide(L)'
;MIAVATIVEYGFREAVRRKVFTVVLLLTAVFLFLFWLANHFVFTQLGNITPPRDVHVDTRTFAGAFLMGLAMFATLFLGIVLAVFLTLGVVSADAERGLLQPLVVRPIGRGSLLLARFAGAAGVAVVYVLVVYFAAMSITGLTGHWWPDRIVAPGVELALAAVVVVALSLLGSVFLSGTANGIAIFMLFGAGLVAGLLATIGHALNSHAVKTASTVTSYALPFEGVYQDALRMITEKASGLTGFLLQLGPFGGAYIHGWPIRIWAAGYLLLVLAAAVAAFSRRNL
;
A
#
# COMPACT_ATOMS: atom_id res chain seq x y z
N MET A 1 -18.40 -8.12 -23.14
CA MET A 1 -18.21 -6.96 -22.24
C MET A 1 -19.20 -6.98 -21.07
N ILE A 2 -20.49 -7.23 -21.25
CA ILE A 2 -21.51 -7.27 -20.17
C ILE A 2 -21.15 -8.31 -19.08
N ALA A 3 -20.71 -9.51 -19.47
CA ALA A 3 -20.36 -10.57 -18.50
C ALA A 3 -19.20 -10.21 -17.57
N VAL A 4 -18.16 -9.50 -18.05
CA VAL A 4 -17.03 -9.07 -17.24
C VAL A 4 -17.45 -7.99 -16.24
N ALA A 5 -18.25 -7.01 -16.68
CA ALA A 5 -18.76 -5.97 -15.78
C ALA A 5 -19.63 -6.57 -14.66
N THR A 6 -20.46 -7.55 -14.97
CA THR A 6 -21.30 -8.26 -13.99
C THR A 6 -20.43 -9.05 -12.98
N ILE A 7 -19.35 -9.69 -13.44
CA ILE A 7 -18.43 -10.42 -12.54
C ILE A 7 -17.70 -9.46 -11.60
N VAL A 8 -17.25 -8.31 -12.11
CA VAL A 8 -16.61 -7.27 -11.28
C VAL A 8 -17.59 -6.73 -10.24
N GLU A 9 -18.83 -6.43 -10.63
CA GLU A 9 -19.88 -5.97 -9.70
C GLU A 9 -20.19 -7.03 -8.64
N TYR A 10 -20.30 -8.30 -9.03
CA TYR A 10 -20.50 -9.40 -8.08
C TYR A 10 -19.32 -9.54 -7.12
N GLY A 11 -18.10 -9.49 -7.63
CA GLY A 11 -16.89 -9.54 -6.81
C GLY A 11 -16.81 -8.38 -5.80
N PHE A 12 -17.21 -7.19 -6.22
CA PHE A 12 -17.30 -6.03 -5.33
C PHE A 12 -18.34 -6.23 -4.22
N ARG A 13 -19.56 -6.64 -4.59
CA ARG A 13 -20.64 -6.90 -3.61
C ARG A 13 -20.30 -8.04 -2.67
N GLU A 14 -19.63 -9.08 -3.15
CA GLU A 14 -19.14 -10.19 -2.31
C GLU A 14 -18.07 -9.73 -1.33
N ALA A 15 -17.11 -8.93 -1.79
CA ALA A 15 -16.03 -8.38 -0.97
C ALA A 15 -16.59 -7.55 0.21
N VAL A 16 -17.54 -6.66 -0.06
CA VAL A 16 -18.17 -5.79 0.95
C VAL A 16 -19.00 -6.60 1.97
N ARG A 17 -19.58 -7.73 1.57
CA ARG A 17 -20.39 -8.60 2.47
C ARG A 17 -19.55 -9.51 3.35
N ARG A 18 -18.26 -9.66 3.12
CA ARG A 18 -17.40 -10.48 3.95
C ARG A 18 -17.21 -9.84 5.33
N LYS A 19 -17.37 -10.63 6.41
CA LYS A 19 -17.15 -10.18 7.80
C LYS A 19 -15.78 -9.52 8.00
N VAL A 20 -14.78 -9.95 7.23
CA VAL A 20 -13.43 -9.40 7.26
C VAL A 20 -13.40 -7.93 6.81
N PHE A 21 -14.16 -7.57 5.77
CA PHE A 21 -14.28 -6.19 5.34
C PHE A 21 -14.80 -5.29 6.47
N THR A 22 -15.82 -5.76 7.20
CA THR A 22 -16.36 -5.04 8.38
C THR A 22 -15.29 -4.88 9.47
N VAL A 23 -14.49 -5.94 9.73
CA VAL A 23 -13.40 -5.87 10.71
C VAL A 23 -12.34 -4.85 10.28
N VAL A 24 -11.92 -4.85 9.01
CA VAL A 24 -10.95 -3.86 8.50
C VAL A 24 -11.51 -2.44 8.61
N LEU A 25 -12.78 -2.21 8.29
CA LEU A 25 -13.41 -0.90 8.45
C LEU A 25 -13.47 -0.46 9.91
N LEU A 26 -13.77 -1.37 10.84
CA LEU A 26 -13.76 -1.07 12.26
C LEU A 26 -12.36 -0.70 12.75
N LEU A 27 -11.33 -1.48 12.37
CA LEU A 27 -9.94 -1.15 12.67
C LEU A 27 -9.53 0.19 12.07
N THR A 28 -9.98 0.51 10.87
CA THR A 28 -9.73 1.80 10.22
C THR A 28 -10.41 2.95 10.98
N ALA A 29 -11.64 2.76 11.42
CA ALA A 29 -12.34 3.78 12.23
C ALA A 29 -11.63 4.03 13.57
N VAL A 30 -11.19 2.97 14.25
CA VAL A 30 -10.38 3.09 15.46
C VAL A 30 -9.05 3.80 15.16
N PHE A 31 -8.38 3.41 14.09
CA PHE A 31 -7.14 4.06 13.67
C PHE A 31 -7.34 5.55 13.40
N LEU A 32 -8.33 5.94 12.60
CA LEU A 32 -8.58 7.35 12.28
C LEU A 32 -8.97 8.16 13.51
N PHE A 33 -9.71 7.56 14.45
CA PHE A 33 -10.03 8.19 15.74
C PHE A 33 -8.78 8.43 16.57
N LEU A 34 -7.93 7.42 16.75
CA LEU A 34 -6.66 7.55 17.47
C LEU A 34 -5.71 8.52 16.78
N PHE A 35 -5.69 8.52 15.45
CA PHE A 35 -4.90 9.43 14.63
C PHE A 35 -5.37 10.88 14.81
N TRP A 36 -6.68 11.13 14.81
CA TRP A 36 -7.24 12.44 15.13
C TRP A 36 -6.83 12.90 16.53
N LEU A 37 -6.95 12.02 17.52
CA LEU A 37 -6.55 12.29 18.89
C LEU A 37 -5.05 12.66 18.98
N ALA A 38 -4.19 11.87 18.34
CA ALA A 38 -2.74 12.13 18.29
C ALA A 38 -2.43 13.47 17.64
N ASN A 39 -3.06 13.80 16.51
CA ASN A 39 -2.91 15.10 15.86
C ASN A 39 -3.32 16.24 16.78
N HIS A 40 -4.49 16.10 17.43
CA HIS A 40 -4.99 17.12 18.35
C HIS A 40 -3.98 17.40 19.48
N PHE A 41 -3.48 16.36 20.15
CA PHE A 41 -2.52 16.51 21.24
C PHE A 41 -1.18 17.08 20.75
N VAL A 42 -0.61 16.54 19.68
CA VAL A 42 0.69 16.99 19.16
C VAL A 42 0.64 18.47 18.78
N PHE A 43 -0.33 18.89 17.98
CA PHE A 43 -0.40 20.29 17.53
C PHE A 43 -0.80 21.28 18.66
N THR A 44 -1.55 20.84 19.66
CA THR A 44 -1.82 21.66 20.85
C THR A 44 -0.55 21.86 21.69
N GLN A 45 0.25 20.82 21.87
CA GLN A 45 1.50 20.91 22.62
C GLN A 45 2.57 21.75 21.88
N LEU A 46 2.65 21.63 20.55
CA LEU A 46 3.55 22.42 19.74
C LEU A 46 3.30 23.95 19.87
N GLY A 47 2.05 24.35 20.09
CA GLY A 47 1.72 25.75 20.35
C GLY A 47 2.37 26.33 21.62
N ASN A 48 2.76 25.46 22.57
CA ASN A 48 3.36 25.82 23.84
C ASN A 48 4.90 25.72 23.86
N ILE A 49 5.50 25.20 22.77
CA ILE A 49 6.97 25.05 22.68
C ILE A 49 7.57 26.29 22.02
N THR A 50 8.38 27.03 22.76
CA THR A 50 9.27 28.07 22.20
C THR A 50 10.56 27.39 21.74
N PRO A 51 10.83 27.31 20.42
CA PRO A 51 12.08 26.72 19.93
C PRO A 51 13.29 27.55 20.42
N PRO A 52 14.43 26.88 20.70
CA PRO A 52 15.67 27.59 20.98
C PRO A 52 16.02 28.54 19.84
N ARG A 53 16.52 29.73 20.16
CA ARG A 53 16.77 30.81 19.17
C ARG A 53 17.77 30.44 18.06
N ASP A 54 18.58 29.41 18.26
CA ASP A 54 19.65 29.02 17.35
C ASP A 54 19.31 27.83 16.46
N VAL A 55 18.11 27.22 16.61
CA VAL A 55 17.72 26.02 15.87
C VAL A 55 16.48 26.29 15.05
N HIS A 56 16.66 26.55 13.75
CA HIS A 56 15.55 26.73 12.81
C HIS A 56 14.98 25.39 12.34
N VAL A 57 14.24 24.71 13.23
CA VAL A 57 13.41 23.56 12.85
C VAL A 57 11.96 24.06 12.75
N ASP A 58 11.36 23.88 11.58
CA ASP A 58 9.92 24.04 11.45
C ASP A 58 9.19 22.86 12.11
N THR A 59 8.90 23.00 13.39
CA THR A 59 8.28 21.96 14.22
C THR A 59 6.92 21.56 13.72
N ARG A 60 6.17 22.48 13.09
CA ARG A 60 4.85 22.19 12.52
C ARG A 60 4.99 21.31 11.27
N THR A 61 5.87 21.67 10.36
CA THR A 61 6.17 20.86 9.16
C THR A 61 6.73 19.49 9.55
N PHE A 62 7.63 19.43 10.53
CA PHE A 62 8.15 18.16 11.03
C PHE A 62 7.05 17.27 11.59
N ALA A 63 6.21 17.78 12.50
CA ALA A 63 5.13 17.02 13.11
C ALA A 63 4.08 16.59 12.09
N GLY A 64 3.67 17.48 11.18
CA GLY A 64 2.71 17.19 10.12
C GLY A 64 3.20 16.10 9.17
N ALA A 65 4.43 16.21 8.69
CA ALA A 65 5.04 15.22 7.81
C ALA A 65 5.23 13.86 8.50
N PHE A 66 5.67 13.86 9.77
CA PHE A 66 5.85 12.64 10.55
C PHE A 66 4.51 11.92 10.81
N LEU A 67 3.49 12.65 11.28
CA LEU A 67 2.15 12.10 11.51
C LEU A 67 1.53 11.58 10.22
N MET A 68 1.66 12.34 9.11
CA MET A 68 1.15 11.90 7.82
C MET A 68 1.90 10.69 7.28
N GLY A 69 3.22 10.58 7.49
CA GLY A 69 4.01 9.39 7.17
C GLY A 69 3.52 8.16 7.92
N LEU A 70 3.22 8.30 9.23
CA LEU A 70 2.63 7.25 10.04
C LEU A 70 1.24 6.83 9.52
N ALA A 71 0.42 7.81 9.12
CA ALA A 71 -0.89 7.54 8.53
C ALA A 71 -0.80 6.81 7.19
N MET A 72 0.15 7.18 6.33
CA MET A 72 0.40 6.51 5.07
C MET A 72 0.86 5.06 5.27
N PHE A 73 1.74 4.82 6.25
CA PHE A 73 2.14 3.46 6.64
C PHE A 73 0.94 2.62 7.10
N ALA A 74 0.13 3.15 8.03
CA ALA A 74 -1.05 2.45 8.54
C ALA A 74 -2.09 2.20 7.43
N THR A 75 -2.29 3.17 6.53
CA THR A 75 -3.18 3.04 5.37
C THR A 75 -2.71 1.94 4.44
N LEU A 76 -1.42 1.88 4.11
CA LEU A 76 -0.86 0.82 3.27
C LEU A 76 -0.97 -0.54 3.96
N PHE A 77 -0.61 -0.62 5.24
CA PHE A 77 -0.71 -1.86 6.02
C PHE A 77 -2.14 -2.41 6.05
N LEU A 78 -3.12 -1.59 6.41
CA LEU A 78 -4.53 -1.99 6.41
C LEU A 78 -5.04 -2.32 5.00
N GLY A 79 -4.56 -1.59 3.99
CA GLY A 79 -4.80 -1.88 2.57
C GLY A 79 -4.26 -3.25 2.15
N ILE A 80 -3.08 -3.64 2.63
CA ILE A 80 -2.50 -4.97 2.40
C ILE A 80 -3.30 -6.06 3.11
N VAL A 81 -3.69 -5.83 4.37
CA VAL A 81 -4.61 -6.72 5.08
C VAL A 81 -5.85 -6.96 4.24
N LEU A 82 -6.48 -5.88 3.76
CA LEU A 82 -7.65 -5.97 2.90
C LEU A 82 -7.36 -6.73 1.60
N ALA A 83 -6.25 -6.43 0.92
CA ALA A 83 -5.83 -7.09 -0.32
C ALA A 83 -5.69 -8.60 -0.16
N VAL A 84 -5.01 -9.06 0.91
CA VAL A 84 -4.86 -10.48 1.25
C VAL A 84 -6.23 -11.11 1.42
N PHE A 85 -7.12 -10.52 2.21
CA PHE A 85 -8.43 -11.10 2.47
C PHE A 85 -9.37 -11.09 1.25
N LEU A 86 -9.24 -10.12 0.36
CA LEU A 86 -9.99 -10.08 -0.90
C LEU A 86 -9.56 -11.19 -1.88
N THR A 87 -8.29 -11.60 -1.81
CA THR A 87 -7.73 -12.64 -2.67
C THR A 87 -7.71 -14.02 -2.02
N LEU A 88 -8.00 -14.13 -0.71
CA LEU A 88 -8.10 -15.40 0.01
C LEU A 88 -9.19 -16.29 -0.59
N GLY A 89 -8.82 -17.50 -0.95
CA GLY A 89 -9.76 -18.51 -1.42
C GLY A 89 -10.27 -18.33 -2.85
N VAL A 90 -9.78 -17.32 -3.58
CA VAL A 90 -10.21 -17.04 -4.95
C VAL A 90 -9.97 -18.24 -5.90
N VAL A 91 -8.91 -19.00 -5.67
CA VAL A 91 -8.58 -20.16 -6.51
C VAL A 91 -8.74 -21.48 -5.77
N SER A 92 -8.25 -21.57 -4.53
CA SER A 92 -8.24 -22.83 -3.78
C SER A 92 -9.62 -23.21 -3.21
N ALA A 93 -10.36 -22.24 -2.65
CA ALA A 93 -11.65 -22.54 -2.02
C ALA A 93 -12.76 -22.84 -3.04
N ASP A 94 -12.72 -22.25 -4.22
CA ASP A 94 -13.68 -22.54 -5.29
C ASP A 94 -13.41 -23.90 -5.93
N ALA A 95 -12.13 -24.32 -5.99
CA ALA A 95 -11.75 -25.66 -6.44
C ALA A 95 -12.20 -26.75 -5.43
N GLU A 96 -11.97 -26.51 -4.13
CA GLU A 96 -12.33 -27.45 -3.06
C GLU A 96 -13.86 -27.60 -2.86
N ARG A 97 -14.63 -26.55 -3.15
CA ARG A 97 -16.10 -26.55 -3.02
C ARG A 97 -16.84 -27.02 -4.25
N GLY A 98 -16.14 -27.40 -5.34
CA GLY A 98 -16.78 -27.84 -6.58
C GLY A 98 -17.60 -26.75 -7.28
N LEU A 99 -17.50 -25.48 -6.84
CA LEU A 99 -18.25 -24.36 -7.39
C LEU A 99 -17.81 -23.98 -8.81
N LEU A 100 -16.73 -24.58 -9.30
CA LEU A 100 -16.28 -24.44 -10.69
C LEU A 100 -17.09 -25.31 -11.67
N GLN A 101 -17.86 -26.29 -11.18
CA GLN A 101 -18.68 -27.18 -12.05
C GLN A 101 -19.78 -26.42 -12.84
N PRO A 102 -20.50 -25.42 -12.28
CA PRO A 102 -21.48 -24.66 -13.07
C PRO A 102 -20.85 -23.71 -14.09
N LEU A 103 -19.55 -23.35 -13.95
CA LEU A 103 -18.82 -22.49 -14.90
C LEU A 103 -18.47 -23.20 -16.21
N VAL A 104 -18.52 -24.54 -16.23
CA VAL A 104 -18.32 -25.34 -17.45
C VAL A 104 -19.42 -25.12 -18.47
N VAL A 105 -20.61 -24.65 -18.04
CA VAL A 105 -21.77 -24.40 -18.91
C VAL A 105 -21.66 -23.05 -19.65
N ARG A 106 -20.81 -22.12 -19.20
CA ARG A 106 -20.54 -20.86 -19.90
C ARG A 106 -19.06 -20.82 -20.29
N PRO A 107 -18.70 -20.58 -21.57
CA PRO A 107 -17.29 -20.56 -22.03
C PRO A 107 -16.61 -19.26 -21.61
N ILE A 108 -16.44 -19.04 -20.30
CA ILE A 108 -15.64 -17.95 -19.78
C ILE A 108 -14.22 -18.48 -19.64
N GLY A 109 -13.26 -17.88 -20.38
CA GLY A 109 -11.86 -18.26 -20.29
C GLY A 109 -11.31 -18.08 -18.87
N ARG A 110 -10.52 -19.05 -18.39
CA ARG A 110 -9.91 -19.03 -17.04
C ARG A 110 -9.16 -17.72 -16.76
N GLY A 111 -8.45 -17.18 -17.77
CA GLY A 111 -7.74 -15.91 -17.64
C GLY A 111 -8.65 -14.71 -17.42
N SER A 112 -9.79 -14.65 -18.14
CA SER A 112 -10.77 -13.56 -17.96
C SER A 112 -11.43 -13.60 -16.59
N LEU A 113 -11.66 -14.80 -16.02
CA LEU A 113 -12.16 -14.93 -14.66
C LEU A 113 -11.16 -14.35 -13.63
N LEU A 114 -9.88 -14.73 -13.75
CA LEU A 114 -8.83 -14.26 -12.86
C LEU A 114 -8.64 -12.74 -12.94
N LEU A 115 -8.64 -12.19 -14.16
CA LEU A 115 -8.54 -10.74 -14.38
C LEU A 115 -9.75 -9.97 -13.86
N ALA A 116 -10.97 -10.52 -14.00
CA ALA A 116 -12.16 -9.91 -13.43
C ALA A 116 -12.11 -9.88 -11.89
N ARG A 117 -11.62 -10.94 -11.25
CA ARG A 117 -11.40 -10.98 -9.79
C ARG A 117 -10.32 -10.02 -9.35
N PHE A 118 -9.20 -9.93 -10.10
CA PHE A 118 -8.19 -8.92 -9.88
C PHE A 118 -8.78 -7.52 -9.92
N ALA A 119 -9.53 -7.17 -10.98
CA ALA A 119 -10.12 -5.85 -11.14
C ALA A 119 -11.07 -5.48 -9.99
N GLY A 120 -11.88 -6.46 -9.53
CA GLY A 120 -12.75 -6.27 -8.37
C GLY A 120 -11.97 -6.00 -7.08
N ALA A 121 -10.96 -6.83 -6.77
CA ALA A 121 -10.14 -6.67 -5.57
C ALA A 121 -9.30 -5.39 -5.62
N ALA A 122 -8.68 -5.09 -6.76
CA ALA A 122 -7.90 -3.87 -6.97
C ALA A 122 -8.79 -2.62 -6.85
N GLY A 123 -9.98 -2.62 -7.43
CA GLY A 123 -10.93 -1.52 -7.30
C GLY A 123 -11.32 -1.23 -5.86
N VAL A 124 -11.63 -2.27 -5.06
CA VAL A 124 -11.91 -2.11 -3.62
C VAL A 124 -10.70 -1.57 -2.88
N ALA A 125 -9.50 -2.11 -3.14
CA ALA A 125 -8.27 -1.66 -2.49
C ALA A 125 -7.93 -0.20 -2.81
N VAL A 126 -8.07 0.22 -4.08
CA VAL A 126 -7.85 1.61 -4.51
C VAL A 126 -8.80 2.57 -3.80
N VAL A 127 -10.11 2.28 -3.83
CA VAL A 127 -11.12 3.13 -3.17
C VAL A 127 -10.83 3.22 -1.67
N TYR A 128 -10.54 2.09 -1.03
CA TYR A 128 -10.22 2.03 0.40
C TYR A 128 -9.00 2.90 0.74
N VAL A 129 -7.87 2.69 0.03
CA VAL A 129 -6.62 3.41 0.29
C VAL A 129 -6.80 4.92 0.07
N LEU A 130 -7.46 5.32 -1.01
CA LEU A 130 -7.72 6.75 -1.28
C LEU A 130 -8.62 7.37 -0.21
N VAL A 131 -9.69 6.71 0.20
CA VAL A 131 -10.60 7.23 1.24
C VAL A 131 -9.86 7.40 2.56
N VAL A 132 -9.09 6.40 2.99
CA VAL A 132 -8.35 6.48 4.27
C VAL A 132 -7.22 7.52 4.20
N TYR A 133 -6.49 7.58 3.09
CA TYR A 133 -5.45 8.58 2.86
C TYR A 133 -6.00 10.00 2.93
N PHE A 134 -7.07 10.31 2.19
CA PHE A 134 -7.67 11.65 2.20
C PHE A 134 -8.34 11.99 3.53
N ALA A 135 -8.90 11.01 4.24
CA ALA A 135 -9.40 11.21 5.60
C ALA A 135 -8.26 11.60 6.56
N ALA A 136 -7.13 10.87 6.54
CA ALA A 136 -5.95 11.19 7.34
C ALA A 136 -5.35 12.55 6.98
N MET A 137 -5.25 12.86 5.67
CA MET A 137 -4.80 14.15 5.17
C MET A 137 -5.70 15.29 5.68
N SER A 138 -7.01 15.11 5.61
CA SER A 138 -7.97 16.10 6.10
C SER A 138 -7.85 16.31 7.62
N ILE A 139 -7.68 15.23 8.39
CA ILE A 139 -7.45 15.31 9.83
C ILE A 139 -6.19 16.15 10.11
N THR A 140 -5.06 15.84 9.47
CA THR A 140 -3.80 16.54 9.70
C THR A 140 -3.89 18.00 9.26
N GLY A 141 -4.53 18.28 8.11
CA GLY A 141 -4.72 19.64 7.60
C GLY A 141 -5.61 20.51 8.49
N LEU A 142 -6.72 19.95 8.98
CA LEU A 142 -7.68 20.70 9.81
C LEU A 142 -7.18 20.91 11.24
N THR A 143 -6.51 19.92 11.84
CA THR A 143 -6.02 20.03 13.23
C THR A 143 -4.69 20.76 13.31
N GLY A 144 -3.77 20.49 12.37
CA GLY A 144 -2.41 21.03 12.37
C GLY A 144 -2.24 22.32 11.54
N HIS A 145 -3.23 22.68 10.72
CA HIS A 145 -3.08 23.74 9.70
C HIS A 145 -1.81 23.54 8.85
N TRP A 146 -1.48 22.29 8.56
CA TRP A 146 -0.35 21.89 7.76
C TRP A 146 -0.81 21.05 6.58
N TRP A 147 -0.39 21.45 5.39
CA TRP A 147 -0.67 20.76 4.14
C TRP A 147 0.61 20.53 3.37
N PRO A 148 0.88 19.34 2.85
CA PRO A 148 2.00 19.11 1.95
C PRO A 148 1.73 19.78 0.59
N ASP A 149 2.79 20.03 -0.16
CA ASP A 149 2.68 20.66 -1.48
C ASP A 149 1.94 19.80 -2.51
N ARG A 150 2.08 18.49 -2.38
CA ARG A 150 1.40 17.51 -3.23
C ARG A 150 0.42 16.71 -2.39
N ILE A 151 -0.86 16.99 -2.61
CA ILE A 151 -1.94 16.35 -1.85
C ILE A 151 -2.41 15.05 -2.52
N VAL A 152 -2.55 15.05 -3.85
CA VAL A 152 -3.18 13.94 -4.59
C VAL A 152 -2.16 12.86 -4.98
N ALA A 153 -0.99 13.26 -5.48
CA ALA A 153 -0.01 12.34 -6.02
C ALA A 153 0.43 11.25 -5.02
N PRO A 154 0.75 11.54 -3.73
CA PRO A 154 1.11 10.51 -2.78
C PRO A 154 -0.01 9.49 -2.54
N GLY A 155 -1.28 9.91 -2.54
CA GLY A 155 -2.42 9.03 -2.40
C GLY A 155 -2.58 8.06 -3.59
N VAL A 156 -2.36 8.56 -4.80
CA VAL A 156 -2.39 7.75 -6.02
C VAL A 156 -1.26 6.71 -6.02
N GLU A 157 -0.07 7.09 -5.59
CA GLU A 157 1.05 6.15 -5.48
C GLU A 157 0.82 5.09 -4.40
N LEU A 158 0.25 5.49 -3.27
CA LEU A 158 -0.13 4.55 -2.23
C LEU A 158 -1.17 3.53 -2.73
N ALA A 159 -2.13 3.99 -3.55
CA ALA A 159 -3.09 3.11 -4.21
C ALA A 159 -2.41 2.18 -5.22
N LEU A 160 -1.44 2.67 -6.00
CA LEU A 160 -0.64 1.84 -6.92
C LEU A 160 0.13 0.76 -6.15
N ALA A 161 0.78 1.10 -5.03
CA ALA A 161 1.46 0.15 -4.18
C ALA A 161 0.51 -0.96 -3.69
N ALA A 162 -0.70 -0.60 -3.25
CA ALA A 162 -1.71 -1.57 -2.84
C ALA A 162 -2.14 -2.49 -4.00
N VAL A 163 -2.32 -1.96 -5.21
CA VAL A 163 -2.68 -2.74 -6.41
C VAL A 163 -1.58 -3.75 -6.77
N VAL A 164 -0.31 -3.38 -6.65
CA VAL A 164 0.82 -4.32 -6.85
C VAL A 164 0.73 -5.47 -5.85
N VAL A 165 0.42 -5.18 -4.59
CA VAL A 165 0.26 -6.22 -3.56
C VAL A 165 -0.96 -7.10 -3.83
N VAL A 166 -2.08 -6.56 -4.31
CA VAL A 166 -3.25 -7.35 -4.76
C VAL A 166 -2.85 -8.33 -5.85
N ALA A 167 -2.04 -7.90 -6.84
CA ALA A 167 -1.57 -8.77 -7.91
C ALA A 167 -0.65 -9.88 -7.39
N LEU A 168 0.30 -9.55 -6.50
CA LEU A 168 1.17 -10.54 -5.84
C LEU A 168 0.36 -11.55 -5.03
N SER A 169 -0.63 -11.08 -4.26
CA SER A 169 -1.49 -11.94 -3.47
C SER A 169 -2.36 -12.84 -4.35
N LEU A 170 -2.83 -12.33 -5.48
CA LEU A 170 -3.56 -13.14 -6.46
C LEU A 170 -2.67 -14.20 -7.10
N LEU A 171 -1.44 -13.87 -7.49
CA LEU A 171 -0.45 -14.83 -7.99
C LEU A 171 -0.16 -15.90 -6.93
N GLY A 172 0.10 -15.50 -5.69
CA GLY A 172 0.35 -16.42 -4.58
C GLY A 172 -0.84 -17.35 -4.33
N SER A 173 -2.09 -16.89 -4.46
CA SER A 173 -3.29 -17.70 -4.29
C SER A 173 -3.44 -18.83 -5.33
N VAL A 174 -2.71 -18.75 -6.45
CA VAL A 174 -2.66 -19.84 -7.44
C VAL A 174 -1.84 -21.03 -6.92
N PHE A 175 -0.80 -20.80 -6.13
CA PHE A 175 0.15 -21.83 -5.68
C PHE A 175 -0.05 -22.24 -4.23
N LEU A 176 -0.47 -21.31 -3.37
CA LEU A 176 -0.49 -21.46 -1.93
C LEU A 176 -1.93 -21.59 -1.41
N SER A 177 -2.09 -22.26 -0.28
CA SER A 177 -3.35 -22.19 0.49
C SER A 177 -3.59 -20.76 1.00
N GLY A 178 -4.83 -20.44 1.33
CA GLY A 178 -5.18 -19.09 1.75
C GLY A 178 -4.31 -18.56 2.90
N THR A 179 -4.14 -19.35 3.96
CA THR A 179 -3.30 -18.98 5.12
C THR A 179 -1.84 -18.81 4.74
N ALA A 180 -1.26 -19.74 3.97
CA ALA A 180 0.12 -19.66 3.52
C ALA A 180 0.35 -18.45 2.62
N ASN A 181 -0.59 -18.11 1.73
CA ASN A 181 -0.53 -16.93 0.90
C ASN A 181 -0.55 -15.64 1.74
N GLY A 182 -1.44 -15.57 2.74
CA GLY A 182 -1.47 -14.44 3.65
C GLY A 182 -0.14 -14.22 4.37
N ILE A 183 0.44 -15.28 4.94
CA ILE A 183 1.75 -15.24 5.60
C ILE A 183 2.83 -14.79 4.61
N ALA A 184 2.86 -15.35 3.40
CA ALA A 184 3.85 -14.98 2.38
C ALA A 184 3.78 -13.50 2.01
N ILE A 185 2.58 -12.95 1.82
CA ILE A 185 2.40 -11.52 1.51
C ILE A 185 2.84 -10.63 2.66
N PHE A 186 2.52 -10.99 3.91
CA PHE A 186 3.00 -10.22 5.07
C PHE A 186 4.52 -10.31 5.24
N MET A 187 5.13 -11.45 4.93
CA MET A 187 6.61 -11.58 4.91
C MET A 187 7.23 -10.71 3.82
N LEU A 188 6.67 -10.69 2.60
CA LEU A 188 7.11 -9.81 1.52
C LEU A 188 6.98 -8.33 1.91
N PHE A 189 5.87 -7.96 2.55
CA PHE A 189 5.69 -6.60 3.05
C PHE A 189 6.74 -6.24 4.10
N GLY A 190 6.97 -7.12 5.09
CA GLY A 190 8.02 -6.92 6.10
C GLY A 190 9.41 -6.80 5.48
N ALA A 191 9.73 -7.64 4.48
CA ALA A 191 11.00 -7.56 3.75
C ALA A 191 11.16 -6.23 3.00
N GLY A 192 10.08 -5.72 2.37
CA GLY A 192 10.06 -4.39 1.75
C GLY A 192 10.37 -3.28 2.75
N LEU A 193 9.70 -3.28 3.91
CA LEU A 193 9.95 -2.29 4.97
C LEU A 193 11.40 -2.32 5.46
N VAL A 194 11.96 -3.52 5.67
CA VAL A 194 13.38 -3.66 6.06
C VAL A 194 14.30 -3.11 4.97
N ALA A 195 13.98 -3.33 3.69
CA ALA A 195 14.76 -2.77 2.59
C ALA A 195 14.73 -1.24 2.56
N GLY A 196 13.58 -0.62 2.82
CA GLY A 196 13.45 0.83 2.96
C GLY A 196 14.31 1.39 4.08
N LEU A 197 14.29 0.76 5.26
CA LEU A 197 15.16 1.12 6.39
C LEU A 197 16.64 0.92 6.06
N LEU A 198 17.00 -0.18 5.40
CA LEU A 198 18.39 -0.43 4.97
C LEU A 198 18.86 0.63 3.97
N ALA A 199 17.99 1.15 3.11
CA ALA A 199 18.34 2.25 2.23
C ALA A 199 18.80 3.47 3.02
N THR A 200 18.05 3.89 4.02
CA THR A 200 18.40 5.02 4.90
C THR A 200 19.70 4.79 5.62
N ILE A 201 19.88 3.62 6.24
CA ILE A 201 21.12 3.24 6.94
C ILE A 201 22.32 3.18 5.98
N GLY A 202 22.15 2.57 4.81
CA GLY A 202 23.19 2.44 3.79
C GLY A 202 23.71 3.79 3.28
N HIS A 203 22.83 4.78 3.16
CA HIS A 203 23.22 6.15 2.82
C HIS A 203 23.90 6.87 3.97
N ALA A 204 23.40 6.73 5.20
CA ALA A 204 24.01 7.33 6.39
C ALA A 204 25.42 6.79 6.65
N LEU A 205 25.63 5.47 6.49
CA LEU A 205 26.93 4.81 6.68
C LEU A 205 27.82 4.83 5.43
N ASN A 206 27.32 5.36 4.31
CA ASN A 206 27.99 5.33 3.00
C ASN A 206 28.44 3.92 2.56
N SER A 207 27.69 2.89 2.96
CA SER A 207 28.01 1.49 2.65
C SER A 207 27.46 1.09 1.28
N HIS A 208 28.36 0.78 0.33
CA HIS A 208 27.97 0.38 -1.03
C HIS A 208 27.17 -0.92 -1.03
N ALA A 209 27.54 -1.91 -0.21
CA ALA A 209 26.85 -3.20 -0.13
C ALA A 209 25.39 -3.05 0.34
N VAL A 210 25.16 -2.23 1.38
CA VAL A 210 23.81 -1.99 1.93
C VAL A 210 22.95 -1.21 0.93
N LYS A 211 23.51 -0.20 0.25
CA LYS A 211 22.84 0.54 -0.82
C LYS A 211 22.40 -0.38 -1.96
N THR A 212 23.31 -1.26 -2.42
CA THR A 212 23.01 -2.20 -3.50
C THR A 212 21.91 -3.19 -3.08
N ALA A 213 22.01 -3.76 -1.86
CA ALA A 213 21.00 -4.68 -1.35
C ALA A 213 19.61 -4.02 -1.27
N SER A 214 19.51 -2.80 -0.73
CA SER A 214 18.24 -2.06 -0.67
C SER A 214 17.69 -1.75 -2.06
N THR A 215 18.54 -1.33 -3.00
CA THR A 215 18.14 -1.04 -4.39
C THR A 215 17.57 -2.28 -5.06
N VAL A 216 18.26 -3.42 -4.98
CA VAL A 216 17.80 -4.69 -5.55
C VAL A 216 16.45 -5.10 -4.96
N THR A 217 16.30 -4.98 -3.64
CA THR A 217 15.03 -5.33 -2.97
C THR A 217 13.90 -4.39 -3.37
N SER A 218 14.14 -3.09 -3.50
CA SER A 218 13.13 -2.13 -3.94
C SER A 218 12.65 -2.36 -5.38
N TYR A 219 13.52 -2.83 -6.27
CA TYR A 219 13.12 -3.25 -7.61
C TYR A 219 12.42 -4.62 -7.61
N ALA A 220 12.80 -5.54 -6.73
CA ALA A 220 12.12 -6.83 -6.58
C ALA A 220 10.73 -6.69 -5.94
N LEU A 221 10.55 -5.70 -5.07
CA LEU A 221 9.31 -5.39 -4.37
C LEU A 221 8.87 -3.94 -4.65
N PRO A 222 8.40 -3.64 -5.88
CA PRO A 222 8.17 -2.26 -6.31
C PRO A 222 7.08 -1.53 -5.53
N PHE A 223 6.21 -2.22 -4.81
CA PHE A 223 5.24 -1.59 -3.91
C PHE A 223 5.93 -0.76 -2.82
N GLU A 224 7.10 -1.22 -2.33
CA GLU A 224 7.89 -0.49 -1.35
C GLU A 224 8.53 0.75 -1.97
N GLY A 225 9.12 0.63 -3.16
CA GLY A 225 9.71 1.77 -3.87
C GLY A 225 8.69 2.87 -4.17
N VAL A 226 7.47 2.48 -4.58
CA VAL A 226 6.36 3.42 -4.83
C VAL A 226 5.88 4.05 -3.51
N TYR A 227 5.77 3.28 -2.43
CA TYR A 227 5.42 3.80 -1.11
C TYR A 227 6.43 4.83 -0.62
N GLN A 228 7.71 4.56 -0.78
CA GLN A 228 8.77 5.49 -0.41
C GLN A 228 8.76 6.77 -1.28
N ASP A 229 8.47 6.65 -2.59
CA ASP A 229 8.31 7.83 -3.46
C ASP A 229 7.12 8.69 -3.01
N ALA A 230 6.01 8.07 -2.60
CA ALA A 230 4.86 8.76 -2.02
C ALA A 230 5.23 9.52 -0.72
N LEU A 231 5.99 8.89 0.18
CA LEU A 231 6.49 9.53 1.40
C LEU A 231 7.37 10.73 1.09
N ARG A 232 8.26 10.60 0.12
CA ARG A 232 9.13 11.70 -0.30
C ARG A 232 8.33 12.91 -0.77
N MET A 233 7.23 12.71 -1.48
CA MET A 233 6.41 13.80 -1.98
C MET A 233 5.78 14.66 -0.88
N ILE A 234 5.53 14.11 0.30
CA ILE A 234 5.01 14.90 1.43
C ILE A 234 6.11 15.67 2.17
N THR A 235 7.39 15.31 1.95
CA THR A 235 8.55 15.91 2.61
C THR A 235 9.45 16.73 1.67
N GLU A 236 9.10 16.83 0.38
CA GLU A 236 9.97 17.35 -0.69
C GLU A 236 10.48 18.76 -0.45
N LYS A 237 9.67 19.64 0.14
CA LYS A 237 10.04 21.03 0.45
C LYS A 237 10.62 21.23 1.85
N ALA A 238 10.64 20.20 2.68
CA ALA A 238 11.29 20.31 3.96
C ALA A 238 12.79 20.51 3.75
N SER A 239 13.31 21.69 4.07
CA SER A 239 14.70 22.07 3.87
C SER A 239 15.47 22.18 5.20
N GLY A 240 16.80 22.26 5.12
CA GLY A 240 17.65 22.43 6.28
C GLY A 240 17.58 21.25 7.26
N LEU A 241 17.66 21.55 8.57
CA LEU A 241 17.66 20.57 9.64
C LEU A 241 16.34 19.77 9.69
N THR A 242 15.20 20.39 9.40
CA THR A 242 13.90 19.73 9.34
C THR A 242 13.89 18.62 8.28
N GLY A 243 14.35 18.92 7.06
CA GLY A 243 14.45 17.92 6.00
C GLY A 243 15.40 16.77 6.34
N PHE A 244 16.55 17.10 6.93
CA PHE A 244 17.52 16.08 7.39
C PHE A 244 16.92 15.15 8.45
N LEU A 245 16.25 15.67 9.47
CA LEU A 245 15.60 14.89 10.52
C LEU A 245 14.48 13.98 9.97
N LEU A 246 13.69 14.47 9.00
CA LEU A 246 12.66 13.68 8.34
C LEU A 246 13.28 12.55 7.51
N GLN A 247 14.39 12.79 6.82
CA GLN A 247 15.10 11.77 6.03
C GLN A 247 15.74 10.68 6.89
N LEU A 248 16.15 10.98 8.11
CA LEU A 248 16.68 9.98 9.05
C LEU A 248 15.57 9.16 9.71
N GLY A 249 14.32 9.62 9.66
CA GLY A 249 13.17 8.91 10.24
C GLY A 249 12.75 7.69 9.42
N PRO A 250 11.95 6.80 10.02
CA PRO A 250 11.43 5.61 9.34
C PRO A 250 10.48 5.94 8.17
N PHE A 251 10.07 7.19 8.04
CA PHE A 251 9.21 7.72 6.99
C PHE A 251 9.96 8.73 6.11
N GLY A 252 11.28 8.61 6.00
CA GLY A 252 12.17 9.59 5.38
C GLY A 252 12.17 9.64 3.86
N GLY A 253 11.47 8.75 3.20
CA GLY A 253 11.40 8.70 1.74
C GLY A 253 12.56 7.97 1.08
N ALA A 254 12.38 7.60 -0.17
CA ALA A 254 13.29 6.74 -0.90
C ALA A 254 14.44 7.47 -1.56
N TYR A 255 15.52 6.72 -1.72
CA TYR A 255 16.61 7.05 -2.62
C TYR A 255 16.32 6.64 -4.09
N ILE A 256 15.34 5.74 -4.31
CA ILE A 256 14.79 5.42 -5.63
C ILE A 256 13.42 6.07 -5.73
N HIS A 257 13.26 7.03 -6.64
CA HIS A 257 12.05 7.83 -6.73
C HIS A 257 11.78 8.32 -8.16
N GLY A 258 10.56 8.83 -8.36
CA GLY A 258 10.13 9.46 -9.60
C GLY A 258 9.68 8.47 -10.67
N TRP A 259 9.72 8.89 -11.93
CA TRP A 259 9.19 8.15 -13.06
C TRP A 259 9.72 6.72 -13.23
N PRO A 260 11.02 6.43 -13.01
CA PRO A 260 11.55 5.08 -13.20
C PRO A 260 10.85 4.03 -12.33
N ILE A 261 10.64 4.29 -11.05
CA ILE A 261 9.99 3.32 -10.16
C ILE A 261 8.50 3.16 -10.49
N ARG A 262 7.82 4.22 -10.93
CA ARG A 262 6.41 4.18 -11.33
C ARG A 262 6.20 3.34 -12.59
N ILE A 263 7.04 3.56 -13.62
CA ILE A 263 7.00 2.78 -14.86
C ILE A 263 7.33 1.33 -14.56
N TRP A 264 8.35 1.09 -13.72
CA TRP A 264 8.72 -0.26 -13.31
C TRP A 264 7.58 -0.94 -12.55
N ALA A 265 6.94 -0.28 -11.60
CA ALA A 265 5.81 -0.84 -10.84
C ALA A 265 4.64 -1.20 -11.76
N ALA A 266 4.33 -0.36 -12.76
CA ALA A 266 3.31 -0.66 -13.76
C ALA A 266 3.70 -1.87 -14.64
N GLY A 267 4.94 -1.93 -15.13
CA GLY A 267 5.47 -3.08 -15.88
C GLY A 267 5.48 -4.37 -15.06
N TYR A 268 5.93 -4.27 -13.80
CA TYR A 268 5.92 -5.38 -12.85
C TYR A 268 4.51 -5.91 -12.59
N LEU A 269 3.55 -5.02 -12.41
CA LEU A 269 2.13 -5.37 -12.26
C LEU A 269 1.64 -6.22 -13.44
N LEU A 270 1.95 -5.80 -14.68
CA LEU A 270 1.59 -6.54 -15.88
C LEU A 270 2.28 -7.91 -15.94
N LEU A 271 3.56 -8.00 -15.58
CA LEU A 271 4.31 -9.25 -15.52
C LEU A 271 3.72 -10.22 -14.50
N VAL A 272 3.39 -9.75 -13.29
CA VAL A 272 2.79 -10.57 -12.23
C VAL A 272 1.41 -11.07 -12.67
N LEU A 273 0.58 -10.22 -13.27
CA LEU A 273 -0.72 -10.63 -13.80
C LEU A 273 -0.59 -11.64 -14.93
N ALA A 274 0.32 -11.44 -15.86
CA ALA A 274 0.59 -12.40 -16.94
C ALA A 274 1.06 -13.75 -16.37
N ALA A 275 1.95 -13.74 -15.38
CA ALA A 275 2.40 -14.94 -14.68
C ALA A 275 1.24 -15.65 -13.96
N ALA A 276 0.36 -14.89 -13.28
CA ALA A 276 -0.81 -15.43 -12.59
C ALA A 276 -1.78 -16.12 -13.58
N VAL A 277 -2.07 -15.46 -14.71
CA VAL A 277 -2.93 -16.01 -15.77
C VAL A 277 -2.30 -17.27 -16.39
N ALA A 278 -1.00 -17.24 -16.71
CA ALA A 278 -0.28 -18.36 -17.27
C ALA A 278 -0.24 -19.57 -16.30
N ALA A 279 0.02 -19.32 -15.03
CA ALA A 279 0.03 -20.34 -14.00
C ALA A 279 -1.36 -20.96 -13.79
N PHE A 280 -2.40 -20.12 -13.73
CA PHE A 280 -3.78 -20.59 -13.56
C PHE A 280 -4.30 -21.38 -14.77
N SER A 281 -3.91 -20.99 -15.99
CA SER A 281 -4.33 -21.71 -17.21
C SER A 281 -3.73 -23.12 -17.32
N ARG A 282 -2.53 -23.33 -16.74
CA ARG A 282 -1.81 -24.61 -16.77
C ARG A 282 -2.20 -25.56 -15.61
N ARG A 283 -2.94 -25.09 -14.63
CA ARG A 283 -3.34 -25.89 -13.48
C ARG A 283 -4.46 -26.86 -13.90
N ASN A 284 -4.26 -28.16 -13.73
CA ASN A 284 -5.32 -29.17 -13.86
C ASN A 284 -6.26 -28.99 -12.66
N LEU A 285 -7.49 -28.57 -12.92
CA LEU A 285 -8.59 -28.44 -11.96
C LEU A 285 -9.46 -29.68 -12.03
#